data_e7895578d9b543373653d0453287c7b4
#
_entry.id   e7895578d9b543373653d0453287c7b4
#
_cell.length_a   1.000
_cell.length_b   1.000
_cell.length_c   1.000
_cell.angle_alpha   90.00
_cell.angle_beta   90.00
_cell.angle_gamma   90.00
#
_symmetry.space_group_name_H-M   'P 1'
#
loop_
_entity.id
_entity.type
_entity.pdbx_description
1 polymer ?
#
loop_
_entity_poly.entity_id
_entity_poly.type
_entity_poly.pdbx_seq_one_letter_code
_entity_poly.pdbx_strand_id
1 'polypeptide(L)'
;LFFIFCFVVLFKGLKNSNIYIPNTLSKKTLINFESKDLYSETTILSDQIFVGNDYYILNIWASWCLPCRDEHPILMKLRKNSSIKLIGLNYRDDPNNAKKFIDKFGNPYSMIITDQNGIISIELGAYGIPETFIINKNKKIIKKFIGALNQKSLKEIKLILK
;
A
#
# COMPACT_ATOMS: atom_id res chain seq x y z
N LEU A 1 30.96 -30.78 3.34
CA LEU A 1 31.34 -29.86 2.25
C LEU A 1 30.16 -29.56 1.35
N PHE A 2 29.44 -30.56 0.84
CA PHE A 2 28.25 -30.37 -0.07
C PHE A 2 27.15 -29.52 0.55
N PHE A 3 26.75 -29.78 1.81
CA PHE A 3 25.72 -29.01 2.51
C PHE A 3 26.12 -27.55 2.73
N ILE A 4 27.38 -27.29 3.05
CA ILE A 4 27.88 -25.92 3.22
C ILE A 4 27.86 -25.18 1.89
N PHE A 5 28.22 -25.84 0.78
CA PHE A 5 28.11 -25.26 -0.56
C PHE A 5 26.68 -24.92 -0.93
N CYS A 6 25.73 -25.85 -0.75
CA CYS A 6 24.32 -25.61 -0.98
C CYS A 6 23.77 -24.44 -0.14
N PHE A 7 24.15 -24.39 1.15
CA PHE A 7 23.73 -23.30 2.04
C PHE A 7 24.27 -21.94 1.56
N VAL A 8 25.52 -21.85 1.15
CA VAL A 8 26.14 -20.62 0.64
C VAL A 8 25.49 -20.18 -0.66
N VAL A 9 25.17 -21.10 -1.57
CA VAL A 9 24.48 -20.79 -2.83
C VAL A 9 23.06 -20.26 -2.57
N LEU A 10 22.30 -20.94 -1.71
CA LEU A 10 20.96 -20.53 -1.33
C LEU A 10 20.98 -19.18 -0.59
N PHE A 11 21.90 -18.97 0.33
CA PHE A 11 22.05 -17.72 1.07
C PHE A 11 22.40 -16.53 0.15
N LYS A 12 23.33 -16.75 -0.80
CA LYS A 12 23.64 -15.73 -1.83
C LYS A 12 22.47 -15.48 -2.77
N GLY A 13 21.73 -16.52 -3.15
CA GLY A 13 20.52 -16.39 -3.97
C GLY A 13 19.43 -15.58 -3.29
N LEU A 14 19.17 -15.82 -2.02
CA LEU A 14 18.20 -15.05 -1.21
C LEU A 14 18.61 -13.58 -1.03
N LYS A 15 19.92 -13.32 -0.84
CA LYS A 15 20.43 -11.95 -0.67
C LYS A 15 20.43 -11.13 -1.96
N ASN A 16 20.50 -11.80 -3.12
CA ASN A 16 20.49 -11.20 -4.45
C ASN A 16 19.15 -11.40 -5.19
N SER A 17 18.04 -11.63 -4.46
CA SER A 17 16.74 -11.69 -5.07
C SER A 17 16.41 -10.32 -5.70
N ASN A 18 16.75 -10.15 -6.98
CA ASN A 18 16.26 -9.04 -7.79
C ASN A 18 14.76 -9.23 -7.93
N ILE A 19 13.99 -8.53 -7.10
CA ILE A 19 12.54 -8.44 -7.29
C ILE A 19 12.34 -7.73 -8.62
N TYR A 20 12.02 -8.51 -9.64
CA TYR A 20 11.66 -7.98 -10.95
C TYR A 20 10.39 -7.16 -10.79
N ILE A 21 10.53 -5.85 -10.87
CA ILE A 21 9.40 -4.92 -10.92
C ILE A 21 9.14 -4.66 -12.41
N PRO A 22 8.08 -5.23 -13.00
CA PRO A 22 7.76 -4.94 -14.39
C PRO A 22 7.52 -3.43 -14.54
N ASN A 23 8.28 -2.77 -15.39
CA ASN A 23 8.12 -1.34 -15.71
C ASN A 23 6.74 -0.99 -16.30
N THR A 24 5.94 -2.00 -16.62
CA THR A 24 4.57 -1.86 -17.16
C THR A 24 3.56 -1.29 -16.16
N LEU A 25 3.84 -1.35 -14.84
CA LEU A 25 2.91 -0.83 -13.82
C LEU A 25 2.97 0.69 -13.64
N SER A 26 4.11 1.33 -13.94
CA SER A 26 4.29 2.78 -13.76
C SER A 26 3.52 3.67 -14.77
N LYS A 27 2.70 3.07 -15.65
CA LYS A 27 1.83 3.81 -16.59
C LYS A 27 0.39 3.27 -16.62
N LYS A 28 0.07 2.33 -15.73
CA LYS A 28 -1.28 1.74 -15.68
C LYS A 28 -2.25 2.76 -15.09
N THR A 29 -3.35 2.99 -15.78
CA THR A 29 -4.48 3.74 -15.22
C THR A 29 -5.12 2.88 -14.13
N LEU A 30 -5.53 3.51 -13.05
CA LEU A 30 -6.28 2.85 -12.00
C LEU A 30 -7.53 2.23 -12.60
N ILE A 31 -7.80 0.99 -12.25
CA ILE A 31 -9.04 0.30 -12.64
C ILE A 31 -10.23 0.87 -11.87
N ASN A 32 -11.41 0.77 -12.46
CA ASN A 32 -12.64 1.03 -11.71
C ASN A 32 -12.95 -0.17 -10.83
N PHE A 33 -13.21 0.10 -9.56
CA PHE A 33 -13.61 -0.91 -8.59
C PHE A 33 -14.67 -0.37 -7.63
N GLU A 34 -15.36 -1.29 -7.00
CA GLU A 34 -16.29 -1.06 -5.91
C GLU A 34 -15.71 -1.63 -4.61
N SER A 35 -15.85 -0.92 -3.52
CA SER A 35 -15.39 -1.31 -2.20
C SER A 35 -16.39 -0.85 -1.14
N LYS A 36 -16.15 -1.21 0.13
CA LYS A 36 -16.90 -0.70 1.27
C LYS A 36 -16.00 0.11 2.18
N ASP A 37 -16.52 1.18 2.74
CA ASP A 37 -15.86 1.89 3.82
C ASP A 37 -15.79 1.02 5.08
N LEU A 38 -14.65 1.00 5.76
CA LEU A 38 -14.41 0.15 6.93
C LEU A 38 -15.34 0.48 8.10
N TYR A 39 -15.73 1.73 8.28
CA TYR A 39 -16.52 2.19 9.42
C TYR A 39 -18.01 2.25 9.13
N SER A 40 -18.40 2.86 8.03
CA SER A 40 -19.82 3.03 7.66
C SER A 40 -20.40 1.84 6.91
N GLU A 41 -19.55 0.93 6.40
CA GLU A 41 -19.92 -0.22 5.57
C GLU A 41 -20.66 0.15 4.28
N THR A 42 -20.71 1.45 3.96
CA THR A 42 -21.32 1.93 2.72
C THR A 42 -20.46 1.58 1.51
N THR A 43 -21.13 1.26 0.42
CA THR A 43 -20.46 1.01 -0.87
C THR A 43 -19.91 2.32 -1.44
N ILE A 44 -18.64 2.28 -1.89
CA ILE A 44 -17.93 3.40 -2.47
C ILE A 44 -17.31 2.97 -3.80
N LEU A 45 -17.50 3.78 -4.83
CA LEU A 45 -16.85 3.58 -6.13
C LEU A 45 -15.49 4.26 -6.17
N SER A 46 -14.54 3.68 -6.91
CA SER A 46 -13.19 4.26 -7.08
C SER A 46 -13.22 5.70 -7.57
N ASP A 47 -14.21 6.07 -8.41
CA ASP A 47 -14.37 7.44 -8.91
C ASP A 47 -14.69 8.46 -7.84
N GLN A 48 -15.35 8.03 -6.76
CA GLN A 48 -15.64 8.87 -5.58
C GLN A 48 -14.45 9.02 -4.65
N ILE A 49 -13.54 8.05 -4.68
CA ILE A 49 -12.33 8.02 -3.84
C ILE A 49 -11.26 8.97 -4.39
N PHE A 50 -11.01 8.88 -5.71
CA PHE A 50 -9.90 9.58 -6.38
C PHE A 50 -10.38 10.88 -7.05
N VAL A 51 -10.86 11.83 -6.23
CA VAL A 51 -11.37 13.14 -6.65
C VAL A 51 -10.87 14.24 -5.72
N GLY A 52 -10.57 15.41 -6.29
CA GLY A 52 -10.30 16.64 -5.53
C GLY A 52 -8.87 16.84 -5.05
N ASN A 53 -7.93 15.93 -5.35
CA ASN A 53 -6.53 16.06 -4.99
C ASN A 53 -5.61 15.85 -6.19
N ASP A 54 -4.44 16.49 -6.20
CA ASP A 54 -3.43 16.28 -7.26
C ASP A 54 -2.77 14.91 -7.14
N TYR A 55 -2.60 14.42 -5.91
CA TYR A 55 -1.99 13.12 -5.61
C TYR A 55 -2.77 12.35 -4.55
N TYR A 56 -2.74 11.04 -4.74
CA TYR A 56 -3.30 10.05 -3.81
C TYR A 56 -2.23 9.03 -3.46
N ILE A 57 -2.21 8.61 -2.22
CA ILE A 57 -1.40 7.49 -1.76
C ILE A 57 -2.37 6.38 -1.36
N LEU A 58 -2.33 5.26 -2.06
CA LEU A 58 -3.08 4.06 -1.72
C LEU A 58 -2.12 3.05 -1.10
N ASN A 59 -2.35 2.73 0.17
CA ASN A 59 -1.55 1.76 0.91
C ASN A 59 -2.39 0.52 1.20
N ILE A 60 -1.88 -0.64 0.79
CA ILE A 60 -2.50 -1.95 1.03
C ILE A 60 -1.93 -2.52 2.33
N TRP A 61 -2.78 -2.83 3.29
CA TRP A 61 -2.40 -3.23 4.63
C TRP A 61 -3.40 -4.21 5.28
N ALA A 62 -3.00 -4.84 6.37
CA ALA A 62 -3.89 -5.62 7.23
C ALA A 62 -3.44 -5.56 8.68
N SER A 63 -4.35 -5.82 9.63
CA SER A 63 -4.06 -5.84 11.06
C SER A 63 -3.09 -6.97 11.47
N TRP A 64 -3.13 -8.10 10.77
CA TRP A 64 -2.27 -9.27 10.99
C TRP A 64 -0.88 -9.14 10.33
N CYS A 65 -0.62 -8.08 9.55
CA CYS A 65 0.60 -7.87 8.82
C CYS A 65 1.65 -7.17 9.69
N LEU A 66 2.69 -7.87 10.12
CA LEU A 66 3.75 -7.31 10.96
C LEU A 66 4.54 -6.18 10.26
N PRO A 67 4.99 -6.32 8.99
CA PRO A 67 5.66 -5.21 8.29
C PRO A 67 4.77 -3.98 8.08
N CYS A 68 3.44 -4.15 8.01
CA CYS A 68 2.51 -3.02 7.93
C CYS A 68 2.53 -2.19 9.22
N ARG A 69 2.70 -2.84 10.38
CA ARG A 69 2.88 -2.14 11.66
C ARG A 69 4.21 -1.38 11.70
N ASP A 70 5.25 -1.94 11.12
CA ASP A 70 6.59 -1.30 11.11
C ASP A 70 6.61 -0.03 10.24
N GLU A 71 5.85 0.02 9.14
CA GLU A 71 5.74 1.23 8.29
C GLU A 71 4.77 2.28 8.84
N HIS A 72 3.88 1.91 9.77
CA HIS A 72 2.80 2.77 10.26
C HIS A 72 3.27 4.17 10.72
N PRO A 73 4.42 4.32 11.44
CA PRO A 73 4.95 5.63 11.79
C PRO A 73 5.31 6.51 10.58
N ILE A 74 5.64 5.91 9.43
CA ILE A 74 5.93 6.63 8.18
C ILE A 74 4.62 7.16 7.59
N LEU A 75 3.57 6.34 7.57
CA LEU A 75 2.23 6.74 7.14
C LEU A 75 1.69 7.89 8.00
N MET A 76 1.88 7.84 9.31
CA MET A 76 1.52 8.93 10.24
C MET A 76 2.26 10.24 9.95
N LYS A 77 3.51 10.18 9.44
CA LYS A 77 4.24 11.37 8.98
C LYS A 77 3.69 11.90 7.66
N LEU A 78 3.29 11.02 6.74
CA LEU A 78 2.71 11.39 5.45
C LEU A 78 1.35 12.07 5.60
N ARG A 79 0.51 11.62 6.56
CA ARG A 79 -0.78 12.23 6.88
C ARG A 79 -0.71 13.74 7.16
N LYS A 80 0.42 14.24 7.70
CA LYS A 80 0.60 15.65 8.02
C LYS A 80 0.63 16.57 6.79
N ASN A 81 0.78 16.02 5.60
CA ASN A 81 0.73 16.77 4.35
C ASN A 81 -0.70 16.85 3.83
N SER A 82 -1.33 18.04 3.94
CA SER A 82 -2.72 18.29 3.54
C SER A 82 -2.98 18.18 2.01
N SER A 83 -1.91 18.24 1.20
CA SER A 83 -2.03 18.11 -0.27
C SER A 83 -2.22 16.66 -0.73
N ILE A 84 -2.17 15.70 0.19
CA ILE A 84 -2.24 14.27 -0.11
C ILE A 84 -3.50 13.68 0.51
N LYS A 85 -4.25 12.92 -0.27
CA LYS A 85 -5.28 12.03 0.25
C LYS A 85 -4.65 10.64 0.44
N LEU A 86 -4.45 10.24 1.70
CA LEU A 86 -3.92 8.92 2.06
C LEU A 86 -5.08 7.94 2.28
N ILE A 87 -5.13 6.88 1.49
CA ILE A 87 -6.20 5.89 1.47
C ILE A 87 -5.64 4.54 1.92
N GLY A 88 -6.28 3.92 2.89
CA GLY A 88 -5.97 2.56 3.32
C GLY A 88 -6.86 1.55 2.60
N LEU A 89 -6.27 0.57 1.90
CA LEU A 89 -6.97 -0.60 1.37
C LEU A 89 -6.70 -1.77 2.31
N ASN A 90 -7.71 -2.12 3.12
CA ASN A 90 -7.61 -3.17 4.12
C ASN A 90 -7.83 -4.53 3.46
N TYR A 91 -6.77 -5.33 3.36
CA TYR A 91 -6.67 -6.54 2.58
C TYR A 91 -6.98 -7.79 3.41
N ARG A 92 -8.05 -8.53 3.04
CA ARG A 92 -8.39 -9.86 3.61
C ARG A 92 -8.28 -9.91 5.12
N ASP A 93 -8.91 -8.96 5.78
CA ASP A 93 -8.81 -8.74 7.23
C ASP A 93 -10.18 -8.76 7.89
N ASP A 94 -10.22 -9.11 9.17
CA ASP A 94 -11.43 -8.94 9.98
C ASP A 94 -11.63 -7.44 10.28
N PRO A 95 -12.81 -6.87 9.99
CA PRO A 95 -13.06 -5.45 10.19
C PRO A 95 -12.87 -4.99 11.64
N ASN A 96 -13.18 -5.83 12.62
CA ASN A 96 -13.02 -5.48 14.03
C ASN A 96 -11.53 -5.45 14.41
N ASN A 97 -10.73 -6.38 13.88
CA ASN A 97 -9.28 -6.36 14.09
C ASN A 97 -8.62 -5.19 13.39
N ALA A 98 -9.07 -4.85 12.18
CA ALA A 98 -8.62 -3.64 11.47
C ALA A 98 -8.93 -2.37 12.27
N LYS A 99 -10.15 -2.22 12.81
CA LYS A 99 -10.56 -1.09 13.68
C LYS A 99 -9.69 -1.03 14.94
N LYS A 100 -9.50 -2.15 15.65
CA LYS A 100 -8.62 -2.24 16.83
C LYS A 100 -7.17 -1.84 16.54
N PHE A 101 -6.66 -2.24 15.36
CA PHE A 101 -5.32 -1.83 14.94
C PHE A 101 -5.21 -0.30 14.80
N ILE A 102 -6.17 0.31 14.12
CA ILE A 102 -6.23 1.77 13.94
C ILE A 102 -6.40 2.50 15.28
N ASP A 103 -7.26 2.00 16.17
CA ASP A 103 -7.45 2.59 17.50
C ASP A 103 -6.16 2.54 18.34
N LYS A 104 -5.41 1.44 18.22
CA LYS A 104 -4.16 1.25 18.98
C LYS A 104 -3.00 2.08 18.47
N PHE A 105 -2.83 2.21 17.15
CA PHE A 105 -1.64 2.82 16.53
C PHE A 105 -1.90 4.20 15.93
N GLY A 106 -3.16 4.66 15.94
CA GLY A 106 -3.62 5.90 15.32
C GLY A 106 -4.04 5.68 13.85
N ASN A 107 -4.85 6.59 13.32
CA ASN A 107 -5.33 6.52 11.95
C ASN A 107 -4.51 7.44 11.02
N PRO A 108 -3.66 6.91 10.11
CA PRO A 108 -2.95 7.71 9.13
C PRO A 108 -3.83 8.10 7.93
N TYR A 109 -4.94 7.38 7.69
CA TYR A 109 -5.73 7.46 6.47
C TYR A 109 -6.82 8.52 6.53
N SER A 110 -7.10 9.15 5.40
CA SER A 110 -8.29 9.99 5.20
C SER A 110 -9.55 9.14 5.00
N MET A 111 -9.37 7.92 4.52
CA MET A 111 -10.42 6.93 4.27
C MET A 111 -9.81 5.54 4.33
N ILE A 112 -10.56 4.57 4.83
CA ILE A 112 -10.19 3.16 4.81
C ILE A 112 -11.28 2.38 4.10
N ILE A 113 -10.91 1.70 3.02
CA ILE A 113 -11.77 0.82 2.24
C ILE A 113 -11.32 -0.63 2.40
N THR A 114 -12.24 -1.57 2.17
CA THR A 114 -12.02 -3.00 2.42
C THR A 114 -11.85 -3.78 1.13
N ASP A 115 -10.97 -4.78 1.13
CA ASP A 115 -10.76 -5.73 0.04
C ASP A 115 -10.81 -7.15 0.61
N GLN A 116 -12.04 -7.59 1.00
CA GLN A 116 -12.26 -8.82 1.76
C GLN A 116 -11.80 -10.09 1.01
N ASN A 117 -11.94 -10.11 -0.31
CA ASN A 117 -11.55 -11.23 -1.15
C ASN A 117 -10.18 -11.03 -1.84
N GLY A 118 -9.58 -9.84 -1.72
CA GLY A 118 -8.26 -9.53 -2.28
C GLY A 118 -8.26 -9.22 -3.77
N ILE A 119 -9.45 -9.07 -4.39
CA ILE A 119 -9.58 -8.88 -5.84
C ILE A 119 -9.04 -7.51 -6.25
N ILE A 120 -9.37 -6.45 -5.51
CA ILE A 120 -8.92 -5.07 -5.81
C ILE A 120 -7.38 -5.02 -5.81
N SER A 121 -6.75 -5.60 -4.80
CA SER A 121 -5.30 -5.65 -4.67
C SER A 121 -4.63 -6.38 -5.84
N ILE A 122 -5.18 -7.53 -6.26
CA ILE A 122 -4.68 -8.29 -7.41
C ILE A 122 -4.82 -7.49 -8.70
N GLU A 123 -5.95 -6.86 -8.94
CA GLU A 123 -6.21 -6.06 -10.14
C GLU A 123 -5.34 -4.79 -10.20
N LEU A 124 -4.99 -4.21 -9.05
CA LEU A 124 -3.98 -3.14 -8.94
C LEU A 124 -2.57 -3.66 -9.25
N GLY A 125 -2.38 -4.96 -9.30
CA GLY A 125 -1.09 -5.61 -9.52
C GLY A 125 -0.23 -5.68 -8.26
N ALA A 126 -0.86 -5.77 -7.10
CA ALA A 126 -0.13 -6.03 -5.85
C ALA A 126 0.36 -7.49 -5.81
N TYR A 127 1.54 -7.69 -5.25
CA TYR A 127 2.16 -9.01 -5.06
C TYR A 127 2.01 -9.50 -3.62
N GLY A 128 1.78 -8.58 -2.70
CA GLY A 128 1.65 -8.86 -1.27
C GLY A 128 1.37 -7.59 -0.47
N ILE A 129 1.52 -7.67 0.84
CA ILE A 129 1.34 -6.54 1.75
C ILE A 129 2.55 -6.39 2.69
N PRO A 130 2.91 -5.15 3.06
CA PRO A 130 2.33 -3.90 2.57
C PRO A 130 2.84 -3.52 1.17
N GLU A 131 2.01 -2.83 0.42
CA GLU A 131 2.40 -2.15 -0.82
C GLU A 131 1.75 -0.77 -0.88
N THR A 132 2.48 0.20 -1.46
CA THR A 132 2.02 1.58 -1.54
C THR A 132 2.11 2.11 -2.95
N PHE A 133 1.01 2.66 -3.44
CA PHE A 133 0.88 3.24 -4.77
C PHE A 133 0.74 4.76 -4.68
N ILE A 134 1.52 5.48 -5.48
CA ILE A 134 1.33 6.91 -5.71
C ILE A 134 0.54 7.07 -6.99
N ILE A 135 -0.58 7.75 -6.91
CA ILE A 135 -1.55 7.93 -7.99
C ILE A 135 -1.73 9.43 -8.21
N ASN A 136 -1.68 9.88 -9.44
CA ASN A 136 -1.93 11.29 -9.78
C ASN A 136 -3.43 11.58 -10.01
N LYS A 137 -3.77 12.86 -10.20
CA LYS A 137 -5.14 13.32 -10.46
C LYS A 137 -5.81 12.68 -11.68
N ASN A 138 -5.02 12.22 -12.65
CA ASN A 138 -5.51 11.52 -13.84
C ASN A 138 -5.67 10.01 -13.60
N LYS A 139 -5.67 9.57 -12.33
CA LYS A 139 -5.78 8.17 -11.91
C LYS A 139 -4.68 7.26 -12.49
N LYS A 140 -3.50 7.81 -12.82
CA LYS A 140 -2.35 7.03 -13.26
C LYS A 140 -1.46 6.69 -12.07
N ILE A 141 -1.08 5.42 -11.97
CA ILE A 141 -0.07 4.97 -11.01
C ILE A 141 1.28 5.47 -11.49
N ILE A 142 1.89 6.38 -10.74
CA ILE A 142 3.19 6.98 -11.08
C ILE A 142 4.35 6.33 -10.36
N LYS A 143 4.08 5.70 -9.22
CA LYS A 143 5.09 4.95 -8.45
C LYS A 143 4.42 3.87 -7.61
N LYS A 144 5.13 2.76 -7.44
CA LYS A 144 4.77 1.66 -6.55
C LYS A 144 5.95 1.35 -5.63
N PHE A 145 5.68 1.20 -4.34
CA PHE A 145 6.61 0.70 -3.34
C PHE A 145 6.16 -0.69 -2.90
N ILE A 146 7.06 -1.66 -2.96
CA ILE A 146 6.82 -3.04 -2.54
C ILE A 146 7.49 -3.23 -1.18
N GLY A 147 6.74 -3.76 -0.21
CA GLY A 147 7.18 -3.90 1.18
C GLY A 147 7.04 -2.62 1.99
N ALA A 148 7.46 -2.69 3.25
CA ALA A 148 7.28 -1.62 4.21
C ALA A 148 8.02 -0.33 3.83
N LEU A 149 7.30 0.79 3.90
CA LEU A 149 7.87 2.12 3.73
C LEU A 149 8.90 2.41 4.84
N ASN A 150 9.99 3.07 4.46
CA ASN A 150 11.07 3.49 5.35
C ASN A 150 11.44 4.95 5.12
N GLN A 151 12.49 5.46 5.78
CA GLN A 151 12.90 6.86 5.64
C GLN A 151 13.34 7.23 4.21
N LYS A 152 13.92 6.28 3.45
CA LYS A 152 14.27 6.48 2.03
C LYS A 152 13.01 6.64 1.19
N SER A 153 12.03 5.74 1.37
CA SER A 153 10.71 5.82 0.71
C SER A 153 10.01 7.15 1.02
N LEU A 154 10.04 7.57 2.29
CA LEU A 154 9.45 8.86 2.70
C LEU A 154 10.07 10.05 1.97
N LYS A 155 11.41 10.07 1.84
CA LYS A 155 12.11 11.14 1.09
C LYS A 155 11.73 11.12 -0.38
N GLU A 156 11.67 9.94 -1.00
CA GLU A 156 11.28 9.78 -2.41
C GLU A 156 9.84 10.23 -2.64
N ILE A 157 8.90 9.82 -1.79
CA ILE A 157 7.50 10.26 -1.85
C ILE A 157 7.42 11.80 -1.80
N LYS A 158 8.11 12.43 -0.85
CA LYS A 158 8.13 13.89 -0.72
C LYS A 158 8.69 14.62 -1.95
N LEU A 159 9.62 14.00 -2.69
CA LEU A 159 10.13 14.55 -3.95
C LEU A 159 9.13 14.47 -5.10
N ILE A 160 8.35 13.38 -5.16
CA ILE A 160 7.31 13.17 -6.17
C ILE A 160 6.14 14.16 -5.98
N LEU A 161 5.87 14.55 -4.74
CA LEU A 161 4.71 15.36 -4.35
C LEU A 161 5.01 16.89 -4.32
N LYS A 162 6.20 17.29 -4.69
CA LYS A 162 6.58 18.70 -4.87
C LYS A 162 6.15 19.21 -6.24
#